data_36c1b3210a321ae0c7c9238293c6695c
#
_entry.id   36c1b3210a321ae0c7c9238293c6695c
#
_cell.length_a   1.000
_cell.length_b   1.000
_cell.length_c   1.000
_cell.angle_alpha   90.00
_cell.angle_beta   90.00
_cell.angle_gamma   90.00
#
_symmetry.space_group_name_H-M   'P 1'
#
loop_
_entity.id
_entity.type
_entity.pdbx_description
1 polymer ?
#
loop_
_entity_poly.entity_id
_entity_poly.type
_entity_poly.pdbx_seq_one_letter_code
_entity_poly.pdbx_strand_id
1 'polypeptide(L)'
;MDIEIKHAGTSEMPYIYLAELRLCEDHINHGIDENEYGCRMRNIGTFADDIKTYYHKHKIRCVVAKVDGICRGFIAFAVEPYYTYIVSIYVDEEFRNKGIATKLVSKVNIYTGHNTLKALIADYNVVCQKFATGIGFKKIKDSNIYGMGEYMCEVNKARGQ
;
A
#
# COMPACT_ATOMS: atom_id res chain seq x y z
N MET A 1 -17.29 6.44 15.58
CA MET A 1 -16.49 5.42 14.88
C MET A 1 -15.09 5.43 15.46
N ASP A 2 -14.68 4.32 16.06
CA ASP A 2 -13.37 4.21 16.69
C ASP A 2 -12.37 3.64 15.71
N ILE A 3 -11.36 4.45 15.33
CA ILE A 3 -10.33 4.06 14.36
C ILE A 3 -9.00 3.92 15.09
N GLU A 4 -8.46 2.72 15.07
CA GLU A 4 -7.12 2.41 15.60
C GLU A 4 -6.16 2.13 14.45
N ILE A 5 -5.01 2.81 14.45
CA ILE A 5 -3.95 2.60 13.46
C ILE A 5 -2.77 1.97 14.19
N LYS A 6 -2.40 0.75 13.81
CA LYS A 6 -1.36 0.00 14.53
C LYS A 6 -0.53 -0.86 13.60
N HIS A 7 0.68 -1.22 14.03
CA HIS A 7 1.48 -2.22 13.32
C HIS A 7 0.74 -3.55 13.34
N ALA A 8 0.78 -4.24 12.20
CA ALA A 8 0.11 -5.53 12.07
C ALA A 8 0.80 -6.61 12.89
N GLY A 9 0.03 -7.36 13.63
CA GLY A 9 0.45 -8.59 14.28
C GLY A 9 0.00 -9.81 13.49
N THR A 10 0.29 -10.99 14.02
CA THR A 10 -0.05 -12.28 13.36
C THR A 10 -1.53 -12.41 13.09
N SER A 11 -2.36 -11.91 14.01
CA SER A 11 -3.84 -12.01 13.89
C SER A 11 -4.41 -11.16 12.75
N GLU A 12 -3.72 -10.11 12.31
CA GLU A 12 -4.16 -9.24 11.22
C GLU A 12 -3.70 -9.71 9.85
N MET A 13 -2.74 -10.62 9.78
CA MET A 13 -2.16 -11.06 8.50
C MET A 13 -3.17 -11.74 7.55
N PRO A 14 -4.14 -12.54 8.01
CA PRO A 14 -5.15 -13.09 7.10
C PRO A 14 -5.94 -12.02 6.33
N TYR A 15 -6.27 -10.91 7.00
CA TYR A 15 -6.92 -9.79 6.33
C TYR A 15 -6.02 -9.19 5.24
N ILE A 16 -4.75 -9.01 5.54
CA ILE A 16 -3.77 -8.43 4.61
C ILE A 16 -3.60 -9.33 3.38
N TYR A 17 -3.48 -10.63 3.58
CA TYR A 17 -3.35 -11.57 2.46
C TYR A 17 -4.56 -11.53 1.53
N LEU A 18 -5.76 -11.47 2.09
CA LEU A 18 -6.98 -11.38 1.29
C LEU A 18 -7.07 -10.06 0.52
N ALA A 19 -6.68 -8.96 1.16
CA ALA A 19 -6.66 -7.64 0.51
C ALA A 19 -5.62 -7.59 -0.61
N GLU A 20 -4.42 -8.15 -0.41
CA GLU A 20 -3.39 -8.26 -1.45
C GLU A 20 -3.88 -9.10 -2.63
N LEU A 21 -4.61 -10.18 -2.35
CA LEU A 21 -5.22 -11.01 -3.39
C LEU A 21 -6.17 -10.18 -4.27
N ARG A 22 -7.02 -9.37 -3.65
CA ARG A 22 -7.96 -8.50 -4.37
C ARG A 22 -7.24 -7.46 -5.23
N LEU A 23 -6.18 -6.88 -4.69
CA LEU A 23 -5.36 -5.92 -5.45
C LEU A 23 -4.70 -6.56 -6.66
N CYS A 24 -4.16 -7.77 -6.51
CA CYS A 24 -3.57 -8.52 -7.61
C CYS A 24 -4.61 -8.86 -8.69
N GLU A 25 -5.78 -9.30 -8.28
CA GLU A 25 -6.87 -9.59 -9.23
C GLU A 25 -7.24 -8.36 -10.05
N ASP A 26 -7.38 -7.21 -9.39
CA ASP A 26 -7.69 -5.96 -10.06
C ASP A 26 -6.61 -5.57 -11.07
N HIS A 27 -5.34 -5.69 -10.70
CA HIS A 27 -4.24 -5.38 -11.61
C HIS A 27 -4.22 -6.30 -12.83
N ILE A 28 -4.36 -7.59 -12.62
CA ILE A 28 -4.38 -8.57 -13.71
C ILE A 28 -5.57 -8.32 -14.64
N ASN A 29 -6.73 -8.04 -14.08
CA ASN A 29 -7.95 -7.75 -14.85
C ASN A 29 -7.82 -6.48 -15.69
N HIS A 30 -6.91 -5.57 -15.33
CA HIS A 30 -6.64 -4.34 -16.07
C HIS A 30 -5.34 -4.40 -16.88
N GLY A 31 -4.81 -5.60 -17.13
CA GLY A 31 -3.69 -5.82 -18.04
C GLY A 31 -2.30 -5.59 -17.47
N ILE A 32 -2.16 -5.46 -16.15
CA ILE A 32 -0.84 -5.41 -15.53
C ILE A 32 -0.27 -6.83 -15.51
N ASP A 33 0.96 -6.99 -15.96
CA ASP A 33 1.61 -8.31 -15.99
C ASP A 33 1.90 -8.79 -14.57
N GLU A 34 1.28 -9.93 -14.21
CA GLU A 34 1.48 -10.53 -12.89
C GLU A 34 2.93 -10.88 -12.58
N ASN A 35 3.70 -11.24 -13.60
CA ASN A 35 5.12 -11.61 -13.43
C ASN A 35 5.98 -10.38 -13.12
N GLU A 36 5.69 -9.26 -13.77
CA GLU A 36 6.40 -8.01 -13.54
C GLU A 36 5.97 -7.33 -12.25
N TYR A 37 4.69 -7.47 -11.89
CA TYR A 37 4.16 -6.90 -10.66
C TYR A 37 4.62 -7.65 -9.41
N GLY A 38 5.06 -8.89 -9.55
CA GLY A 38 5.55 -9.70 -8.43
C GLY A 38 4.45 -10.43 -7.65
N CYS A 39 3.19 -10.24 -7.99
CA CYS A 39 2.05 -10.93 -7.41
C CYS A 39 1.59 -12.04 -8.35
N ARG A 40 2.05 -13.24 -8.11
CA ARG A 40 1.72 -14.39 -8.97
C ARG A 40 0.52 -15.12 -8.43
N MET A 41 -0.63 -14.81 -8.95
CA MET A 41 -1.86 -15.50 -8.60
C MET A 41 -2.06 -16.76 -9.43
N ARG A 42 -1.23 -17.75 -9.19
CA ARG A 42 -1.38 -19.03 -9.90
C ARG A 42 -2.33 -19.98 -9.21
N ASN A 43 -2.46 -19.85 -7.89
CA ASN A 43 -3.29 -20.73 -7.09
C ASN A 43 -3.67 -20.02 -5.80
N ILE A 44 -4.97 -19.87 -5.55
CA ILE A 44 -5.49 -19.27 -4.31
C ILE A 44 -4.97 -19.99 -3.08
N GLY A 45 -4.79 -21.31 -3.15
CA GLY A 45 -4.32 -22.12 -2.01
C GLY A 45 -2.89 -21.82 -1.58
N THR A 46 -2.05 -21.27 -2.47
CA THR A 46 -0.65 -20.94 -2.17
C THR A 46 -0.41 -19.44 -2.05
N PHE A 47 -1.39 -18.61 -2.35
CA PHE A 47 -1.22 -17.16 -2.42
C PHE A 47 -0.73 -16.56 -1.11
N ALA A 48 -1.31 -16.97 0.01
CA ALA A 48 -0.91 -16.47 1.32
C ALA A 48 0.56 -16.79 1.62
N ASP A 49 1.01 -17.98 1.30
CA ASP A 49 2.41 -18.38 1.48
C ASP A 49 3.34 -17.59 0.56
N ASP A 50 2.91 -17.34 -0.68
CA ASP A 50 3.69 -16.58 -1.65
C ASP A 50 3.86 -15.13 -1.19
N ILE A 51 2.82 -14.49 -0.68
CA ILE A 51 2.88 -13.13 -0.13
C ILE A 51 3.77 -13.10 1.11
N LYS A 52 3.64 -14.06 1.99
CA LYS A 52 4.47 -14.15 3.20
C LYS A 52 5.95 -14.24 2.83
N THR A 53 6.28 -15.06 1.85
CA THR A 53 7.65 -15.21 1.33
C THR A 53 8.15 -13.90 0.73
N TYR A 54 7.34 -13.24 -0.08
CA TYR A 54 7.66 -11.96 -0.68
C TYR A 54 7.91 -10.88 0.38
N TYR A 55 7.04 -10.79 1.38
CA TYR A 55 7.19 -9.83 2.46
C TYR A 55 8.47 -10.07 3.25
N HIS A 56 8.77 -11.31 3.54
CA HIS A 56 9.99 -11.67 4.27
C HIS A 56 11.24 -11.32 3.45
N LYS A 57 11.27 -11.69 2.17
CA LYS A 57 12.39 -11.44 1.28
C LYS A 57 12.71 -9.96 1.14
N HIS A 58 11.69 -9.13 1.00
CA HIS A 58 11.83 -7.68 0.79
C HIS A 58 11.71 -6.87 2.07
N LYS A 59 11.64 -7.50 3.23
CA LYS A 59 11.51 -6.87 4.55
C LYS A 59 10.33 -5.90 4.61
N ILE A 60 9.21 -6.30 4.02
CA ILE A 60 8.00 -5.49 3.98
C ILE A 60 7.30 -5.55 5.34
N ARG A 61 6.88 -4.39 5.82
CA ARG A 61 6.14 -4.20 7.07
C ARG A 61 4.74 -3.71 6.76
N CYS A 62 3.83 -3.95 7.69
CA CYS A 62 2.43 -3.56 7.54
C CYS A 62 1.92 -2.79 8.74
N VAL A 63 1.06 -1.83 8.44
CA VAL A 63 0.23 -1.12 9.42
C VAL A 63 -1.21 -1.35 9.02
N VAL A 64 -2.07 -1.60 9.99
CA VAL A 64 -3.51 -1.83 9.77
C VAL A 64 -4.34 -0.72 10.40
N ALA A 65 -5.49 -0.50 9.81
CA ALA A 65 -6.54 0.33 10.36
C ALA A 65 -7.68 -0.57 10.83
N LYS A 66 -7.99 -0.51 12.11
CA LYS A 66 -9.14 -1.20 12.70
C LYS A 66 -10.23 -0.17 12.98
N VAL A 67 -11.44 -0.49 12.54
CA VAL A 67 -12.63 0.31 12.84
C VAL A 67 -13.50 -0.52 13.77
N ASP A 68 -13.72 0.00 14.97
CA ASP A 68 -14.49 -0.71 16.01
C ASP A 68 -13.95 -2.14 16.23
N GLY A 69 -12.62 -2.28 16.23
CA GLY A 69 -11.93 -3.54 16.49
C GLY A 69 -11.76 -4.49 15.31
N ILE A 70 -12.25 -4.12 14.12
CA ILE A 70 -12.20 -4.97 12.92
C ILE A 70 -11.28 -4.33 11.87
N CYS A 71 -10.40 -5.13 11.26
CA CYS A 71 -9.53 -4.63 10.19
C CYS A 71 -10.35 -4.17 8.99
N ARG A 72 -10.13 -2.92 8.57
CA ARG A 72 -10.80 -2.30 7.42
C ARG A 72 -9.84 -1.68 6.42
N GLY A 73 -8.56 -1.70 6.70
CA GLY A 73 -7.54 -1.19 5.79
C GLY A 73 -6.15 -1.60 6.21
N PHE A 74 -5.21 -1.51 5.29
CA PHE A 74 -3.80 -1.73 5.58
C PHE A 74 -2.91 -0.96 4.62
N ILE A 75 -1.66 -0.80 5.01
CA ILE A 75 -0.59 -0.31 4.16
C ILE A 75 0.63 -1.21 4.36
N ALA A 76 1.24 -1.62 3.26
CA ALA A 76 2.49 -2.37 3.25
C ALA A 76 3.59 -1.48 2.71
N PHE A 77 4.75 -1.50 3.35
CA PHE A 77 5.85 -0.61 2.99
C PHE A 77 7.20 -1.25 3.26
N ALA A 78 8.20 -0.79 2.51
CA ALA A 78 9.61 -1.16 2.70
C ALA A 78 10.41 0.09 3.04
N VAL A 79 11.28 -0.02 4.05
CA VAL A 79 12.14 1.08 4.49
C VAL A 79 13.46 0.96 3.73
N GLU A 80 13.71 1.89 2.82
CA GLU A 80 14.96 1.99 2.08
C GLU A 80 15.89 3.00 2.75
N PRO A 81 17.17 3.09 2.36
CA PRO A 81 18.12 3.99 3.02
C PRO A 81 17.70 5.47 3.03
N TYR A 82 17.09 5.95 1.95
CA TYR A 82 16.79 7.38 1.78
C TYR A 82 15.31 7.68 1.57
N TYR A 83 14.46 6.67 1.46
CA TYR A 83 13.04 6.84 1.25
C TYR A 83 12.26 5.64 1.77
N THR A 84 10.96 5.79 1.89
CA THR A 84 10.05 4.68 2.18
C THR A 84 9.26 4.35 0.92
N TYR A 85 9.25 3.09 0.54
CA TYR A 85 8.49 2.61 -0.61
C TYR A 85 7.16 2.04 -0.15
N ILE A 86 6.07 2.61 -0.63
CA ILE A 86 4.72 2.10 -0.37
C ILE A 86 4.45 0.98 -1.37
N VAL A 87 4.33 -0.23 -0.87
CA VAL A 87 4.13 -1.43 -1.70
C VAL A 87 2.66 -1.58 -2.07
N SER A 88 1.79 -1.50 -1.06
CA SER A 88 0.34 -1.67 -1.24
C SER A 88 -0.39 -0.81 -0.23
N ILE A 89 -1.55 -0.30 -0.63
CA ILE A 89 -2.49 0.34 0.28
C ILE A 89 -3.91 -0.06 -0.13
N TYR A 90 -4.72 -0.42 0.85
CA TYR A 90 -6.09 -0.86 0.62
C TYR A 90 -6.97 -0.45 1.78
N VAL A 91 -8.16 0.01 1.47
CA VAL A 91 -9.23 0.28 2.45
C VAL A 91 -10.49 -0.39 1.92
N ASP A 92 -11.19 -1.12 2.78
CA ASP A 92 -12.46 -1.75 2.43
C ASP A 92 -13.40 -0.70 1.83
N GLU A 93 -14.07 -1.05 0.76
CA GLU A 93 -14.86 -0.10 -0.03
C GLU A 93 -15.85 0.70 0.82
N GLU A 94 -16.52 0.05 1.76
CA GLU A 94 -17.52 0.68 2.64
C GLU A 94 -16.90 1.73 3.59
N PHE A 95 -15.60 1.67 3.81
CA PHE A 95 -14.88 2.54 4.74
C PHE A 95 -14.01 3.58 4.03
N ARG A 96 -14.15 3.70 2.72
CA ARG A 96 -13.41 4.72 1.93
C ARG A 96 -14.02 6.11 2.14
N ASN A 97 -13.24 7.13 1.79
CA ASN A 97 -13.62 8.54 1.93
C ASN A 97 -13.86 8.98 3.40
N LYS A 98 -13.22 8.30 4.34
CA LYS A 98 -13.29 8.60 5.78
C LYS A 98 -11.93 8.96 6.38
N GLY A 99 -10.93 9.20 5.52
CA GLY A 99 -9.59 9.59 5.96
C GLY A 99 -8.70 8.44 6.44
N ILE A 100 -9.12 7.19 6.30
CA ILE A 100 -8.36 6.03 6.78
C ILE A 100 -7.02 5.89 6.04
N ALA A 101 -7.04 5.99 4.70
CA ALA A 101 -5.83 5.88 3.90
C ALA A 101 -4.81 6.97 4.27
N THR A 102 -5.28 8.18 4.50
CA THR A 102 -4.43 9.30 4.95
C THR A 102 -3.79 8.99 6.31
N LYS A 103 -4.56 8.42 7.23
CA LYS A 103 -4.04 8.02 8.55
C LYS A 103 -3.00 6.92 8.45
N LEU A 104 -3.19 5.96 7.54
CA LEU A 104 -2.23 4.88 7.29
C LEU A 104 -0.91 5.45 6.77
N VAL A 105 -0.95 6.31 5.76
CA VAL A 105 0.26 6.94 5.20
C VAL A 105 0.96 7.78 6.26
N SER A 106 0.22 8.56 7.03
CA SER A 106 0.77 9.38 8.11
C SER A 106 1.49 8.54 9.16
N LYS A 107 0.91 7.41 9.55
CA LYS A 107 1.52 6.49 10.52
C LYS A 107 2.86 5.96 10.01
N VAL A 108 2.90 5.54 8.75
CA VAL A 108 4.14 5.05 8.11
C VAL A 108 5.19 6.15 8.08
N ASN A 109 4.81 7.34 7.68
CA ASN A 109 5.72 8.49 7.61
C ASN A 109 6.33 8.82 8.98
N ILE A 110 5.51 8.84 10.01
CA ILE A 110 5.98 9.09 11.39
C ILE A 110 6.92 7.98 11.84
N TYR A 111 6.57 6.74 11.56
CA TYR A 111 7.35 5.57 11.97
C TYR A 111 8.73 5.55 11.31
N THR A 112 8.80 5.78 9.99
CA THR A 112 10.06 5.70 9.25
C THR A 112 10.91 6.96 9.38
N GLY A 113 10.28 8.11 9.60
CA GLY A 113 10.96 9.40 9.66
C GLY A 113 11.55 9.88 8.35
N HIS A 114 11.27 9.18 7.23
CA HIS A 114 11.77 9.59 5.93
C HIS A 114 11.00 10.79 5.38
N ASN A 115 11.72 11.69 4.73
CA ASN A 115 11.12 12.85 4.06
C ASN A 115 10.54 12.50 2.69
N THR A 116 10.94 11.38 2.12
CA THR A 116 10.53 10.95 0.78
C THR A 116 9.77 9.65 0.85
N LEU A 117 8.59 9.63 0.24
CA LEU A 117 7.78 8.43 0.02
C LEU A 117 7.70 8.17 -1.48
N LYS A 118 7.81 6.92 -1.90
CA LYS A 118 7.66 6.51 -3.29
C LYS A 118 6.63 5.41 -3.42
N ALA A 119 5.96 5.37 -4.56
CA ALA A 119 4.96 4.33 -4.85
C ALA A 119 4.83 4.14 -6.36
N LEU A 120 4.42 2.94 -6.77
CA LEU A 120 3.93 2.68 -8.11
C LEU A 120 2.41 2.68 -8.08
N ILE A 121 1.79 3.40 -9.01
CA ILE A 121 0.33 3.48 -9.11
C ILE A 121 -0.07 3.12 -10.53
N ALA A 122 -1.02 2.20 -10.66
CA ALA A 122 -1.50 1.76 -11.97
C ALA A 122 -2.25 2.89 -12.69
N ASP A 123 -2.05 2.99 -13.99
CA ASP A 123 -2.67 4.04 -14.81
C ASP A 123 -4.20 3.93 -14.81
N TYR A 124 -4.76 2.71 -14.69
CA TYR A 124 -6.19 2.53 -14.60
C TYR A 124 -6.80 2.99 -13.28
N ASN A 125 -5.97 3.07 -12.22
CA ASN A 125 -6.46 3.33 -10.85
C ASN A 125 -6.55 4.83 -10.58
N VAL A 126 -7.52 5.47 -11.22
CA VAL A 126 -7.74 6.92 -11.10
C VAL A 126 -8.04 7.33 -9.66
N VAL A 127 -8.75 6.49 -8.91
CA VAL A 127 -9.10 6.77 -7.51
C VAL A 127 -7.83 6.86 -6.66
N CYS A 128 -6.91 5.92 -6.83
CA CYS A 128 -5.64 5.93 -6.11
C CYS A 128 -4.77 7.12 -6.51
N GLN A 129 -4.73 7.45 -7.81
CA GLN A 129 -4.00 8.63 -8.29
C GLN A 129 -4.52 9.92 -7.67
N LYS A 130 -5.83 10.09 -7.60
CA LYS A 130 -6.44 11.28 -6.97
C LYS A 130 -6.12 11.34 -5.48
N PHE A 131 -6.22 10.23 -4.78
CA PHE A 131 -5.86 10.16 -3.37
C PHE A 131 -4.39 10.55 -3.18
N ALA A 132 -3.49 9.92 -3.91
CA ALA A 132 -2.05 10.18 -3.81
C ALA A 132 -1.72 11.64 -4.11
N THR A 133 -2.28 12.19 -5.19
CA THR A 133 -2.09 13.60 -5.55
C THR A 133 -2.59 14.53 -4.45
N GLY A 134 -3.74 14.20 -3.85
CA GLY A 134 -4.34 14.99 -2.77
C GLY A 134 -3.47 15.08 -1.52
N ILE A 135 -2.63 14.07 -1.26
CA ILE A 135 -1.73 14.09 -0.10
C ILE A 135 -0.29 14.48 -0.47
N GLY A 136 -0.04 14.88 -1.72
CA GLY A 136 1.24 15.47 -2.13
C GLY A 136 2.11 14.62 -3.04
N PHE A 137 1.66 13.45 -3.46
CA PHE A 137 2.40 12.65 -4.44
C PHE A 137 2.32 13.30 -5.82
N LYS A 138 3.39 13.20 -6.57
CA LYS A 138 3.47 13.63 -7.97
C LYS A 138 4.02 12.51 -8.82
N LYS A 139 3.45 12.32 -10.00
CA LYS A 139 4.01 11.38 -10.97
C LYS A 139 5.34 11.91 -11.47
N ILE A 140 6.39 11.09 -11.36
CA ILE A 140 7.74 11.44 -11.82
C ILE A 140 7.94 10.99 -13.26
N LYS A 141 7.54 9.75 -13.56
CA LYS A 141 7.73 9.11 -14.86
C LYS A 141 6.89 7.84 -14.95
N ASP A 142 6.82 7.28 -16.15
CA ASP A 142 6.29 5.94 -16.33
C ASP A 142 7.25 4.91 -15.73
N SER A 143 6.70 3.90 -15.09
CA SER A 143 7.47 2.80 -14.51
C SER A 143 7.95 1.84 -15.61
N ASN A 144 8.97 1.04 -15.30
CA ASN A 144 9.38 -0.08 -16.15
C ASN A 144 8.28 -1.14 -16.28
N ILE A 145 7.33 -1.17 -15.35
CA ILE A 145 6.16 -2.03 -15.44
C ILE A 145 5.11 -1.34 -16.30
N TYR A 146 4.77 -1.94 -17.44
CA TYR A 146 3.77 -1.39 -18.34
C TYR A 146 2.43 -1.15 -17.61
N GLY A 147 1.86 0.01 -17.81
CA GLY A 147 0.60 0.39 -17.19
C GLY A 147 0.72 0.94 -15.78
N MET A 148 1.94 1.20 -15.29
CA MET A 148 2.16 1.79 -13.97
C MET A 148 3.02 3.04 -14.05
N GLY A 149 2.70 4.01 -13.22
CA GLY A 149 3.48 5.23 -13.04
C GLY A 149 4.25 5.22 -11.73
N GLU A 150 5.41 5.87 -11.74
CA GLU A 150 6.23 6.07 -10.54
C GLU A 150 5.88 7.42 -9.93
N TYR A 151 5.49 7.40 -8.65
CA TYR A 151 5.06 8.59 -7.90
C TYR A 151 5.97 8.84 -6.71
N MET A 152 6.13 10.10 -6.37
CA MET A 152 6.94 10.51 -5.23
C MET A 152 6.26 11.63 -4.46
N CYS A 153 6.37 11.57 -3.14
CA CYS A 153 5.93 12.62 -2.24
C CYS A 153 7.11 13.02 -1.36
N GLU A 154 7.40 14.31 -1.30
CA GLU A 154 8.33 14.85 -0.32
C GLU A 154 7.54 15.45 0.81
N VAL A 155 7.73 14.91 2.02
CA VAL A 155 7.05 15.41 3.20
C VAL A 155 7.57 16.80 3.51
N ASN A 156 6.66 17.77 3.59
CA ASN A 156 7.01 19.13 3.92
C ASN A 156 7.62 19.21 5.33
N LYS A 157 8.86 19.65 5.40
CA LYS A 157 9.58 19.78 6.68
C LYS A 157 8.87 20.74 7.65
N ALA A 158 8.19 21.75 7.13
CA ALA A 158 7.44 22.67 7.98
C ALA A 158 6.26 21.99 8.69
N ARG A 159 5.73 20.90 8.13
CA ARG A 159 4.67 20.10 8.75
C ARG A 159 5.20 19.11 9.77
N GLY A 160 6.46 18.77 9.67
CA GLY A 160 7.14 17.86 10.60
C GLY A 160 7.69 18.54 11.84
N GLN A 161 7.50 19.82 11.94
CA GLN A 161 7.95 20.62 13.09
C GLN A 161 6.92 20.67 14.19
#